data_d0882ba32d70a405b5f61ba59d2d91bc
#
_entry.id   d0882ba32d70a405b5f61ba59d2d91bc
#
_cell.length_a   1.000
_cell.length_b   1.000
_cell.length_c   1.000
_cell.angle_alpha   90.00
_cell.angle_beta   90.00
_cell.angle_gamma   90.00
#
_symmetry.space_group_name_H-M   'P 1'
#
loop_
_entity.id
_entity.type
_entity.pdbx_description
1 polymer ?
#
loop_
_entity_poly.entity_id
_entity_poly.type
_entity_poly.pdbx_seq_one_letter_code
_entity_poly.pdbx_strand_id
1 'polypeptide(L)'
;MIDLRKTSLGIGFIEVMTATVVISIACVGLMMGVVHARGELHSLEMKERATEELLNYMEYWKGRVADGNLSPTERAGDPDGEEIYLIGGLNQKNSVKAKRYYKLRRLNGFNDF
;
A
#
# COMPACT_ATOMS: atom_id res chain seq x y z
N MET A 1 0.02 17.43 66.43
CA MET A 1 0.82 17.40 65.23
C MET A 1 0.32 16.29 64.33
N ILE A 2 -0.24 16.61 63.19
CA ILE A 2 -0.71 15.64 62.22
C ILE A 2 0.54 15.02 61.61
N ASP A 3 0.63 13.70 61.67
CA ASP A 3 1.78 12.94 61.21
C ASP A 3 1.74 12.92 59.68
N LEU A 4 2.41 13.87 59.03
CA LEU A 4 2.50 14.07 57.60
C LEU A 4 3.10 12.85 56.87
N ARG A 5 3.77 11.93 57.59
CA ARG A 5 4.33 10.72 57.00
C ARG A 5 3.26 9.70 56.60
N LYS A 6 2.16 9.60 57.37
CA LYS A 6 1.06 8.68 57.06
C LYS A 6 0.23 9.12 55.85
N THR A 7 0.06 10.44 55.72
CA THR A 7 -0.66 11.01 54.53
C THR A 7 0.14 10.92 53.25
N SER A 8 1.46 11.03 53.33
CA SER A 8 2.32 10.86 52.14
C SER A 8 2.37 9.43 51.57
N LEU A 9 2.29 8.42 52.40
CA LEU A 9 2.25 7.02 52.00
C LEU A 9 0.93 6.69 51.29
N GLY A 10 -0.22 7.17 51.75
CA GLY A 10 -1.51 6.98 51.14
C GLY A 10 -1.64 7.66 49.76
N ILE A 11 -1.14 8.89 49.66
CA ILE A 11 -1.08 9.67 48.42
C ILE A 11 -0.17 8.96 47.40
N GLY A 12 0.99 8.50 47.80
CA GLY A 12 1.91 7.77 46.92
C GLY A 12 1.34 6.46 46.37
N PHE A 13 0.55 5.73 47.16
CA PHE A 13 -0.11 4.51 46.68
C PHE A 13 -1.18 4.78 45.65
N ILE A 14 -2.04 5.78 45.83
CA ILE A 14 -3.06 6.20 44.87
C ILE A 14 -2.38 6.71 43.60
N GLU A 15 -1.31 7.46 43.71
CA GLU A 15 -0.53 7.97 42.59
C GLU A 15 0.06 6.86 41.74
N VAL A 16 0.62 5.81 42.36
CA VAL A 16 1.13 4.63 41.66
C VAL A 16 0.00 3.87 40.98
N MET A 17 -1.15 3.69 41.61
CA MET A 17 -2.30 3.04 40.99
C MET A 17 -2.83 3.81 39.78
N THR A 18 -3.00 5.13 39.90
CA THR A 18 -3.43 5.97 38.77
C THR A 18 -2.41 5.98 37.64
N ALA A 19 -1.13 6.03 37.95
CA ALA A 19 -0.06 5.96 36.96
C ALA A 19 -0.07 4.63 36.19
N THR A 20 -0.26 3.50 36.85
CA THR A 20 -0.33 2.19 36.19
C THR A 20 -1.54 2.07 35.26
N VAL A 21 -2.68 2.62 35.66
CA VAL A 21 -3.88 2.65 34.80
C VAL A 21 -3.63 3.50 33.54
N VAL A 22 -3.06 4.68 33.70
CA VAL A 22 -2.75 5.58 32.58
C VAL A 22 -1.75 4.93 31.60
N ILE A 23 -0.69 4.33 32.13
CA ILE A 23 0.30 3.60 31.31
C ILE A 23 -0.35 2.45 30.56
N SER A 24 -1.23 1.69 31.19
CA SER A 24 -1.93 0.56 30.55
C SER A 24 -2.79 1.03 29.38
N ILE A 25 -3.55 2.10 29.54
CA ILE A 25 -4.36 2.69 28.47
C ILE A 25 -3.47 3.22 27.33
N ALA A 26 -2.38 3.86 27.67
CA ALA A 26 -1.43 4.38 26.69
C ALA A 26 -0.79 3.25 25.86
N CYS A 27 -0.40 2.15 26.49
CA CYS A 27 0.17 0.98 25.81
C CYS A 27 -0.83 0.35 24.83
N VAL A 28 -2.09 0.20 25.22
CA VAL A 28 -3.14 -0.35 24.33
C VAL A 28 -3.35 0.59 23.12
N GLY A 29 -3.40 1.90 23.37
CA GLY A 29 -3.55 2.88 22.30
C GLY A 29 -2.38 2.87 21.31
N LEU A 30 -1.16 2.75 21.80
CA LEU A 30 0.02 2.62 20.94
C LEU A 30 0.01 1.34 20.11
N MET A 31 -0.36 0.21 20.70
CA MET A 31 -0.48 -1.05 19.97
C MET A 31 -1.52 -0.97 18.85
N MET A 32 -2.68 -0.41 19.14
CA MET A 32 -3.70 -0.20 18.10
C MET A 32 -3.21 0.73 16.97
N GLY A 33 -2.51 1.80 17.31
CA GLY A 33 -1.90 2.71 16.35
C GLY A 33 -0.89 2.02 15.42
N VAL A 34 -0.02 1.18 15.98
CA VAL A 34 0.97 0.43 15.19
C VAL A 34 0.31 -0.58 14.24
N VAL A 35 -0.71 -1.29 14.70
CA VAL A 35 -1.44 -2.25 13.86
C VAL A 35 -2.13 -1.54 12.69
N HIS A 36 -2.76 -0.39 12.97
CA HIS A 36 -3.40 0.42 11.94
C HIS A 36 -2.40 0.97 10.92
N ALA A 37 -1.30 1.52 11.39
CA ALA A 37 -0.22 2.03 10.52
C ALA A 37 0.38 0.94 9.63
N ARG A 38 0.57 -0.28 10.14
CA ARG A 38 1.05 -1.41 9.32
C ARG A 38 0.08 -1.77 8.19
N GLY A 39 -1.22 -1.73 8.45
CA GLY A 39 -2.24 -1.95 7.43
C GLY A 39 -2.19 -0.90 6.31
N GLU A 40 -2.03 0.36 6.66
CA GLU A 40 -1.90 1.45 5.69
C GLU A 40 -0.61 1.36 4.88
N LEU A 41 0.52 1.05 5.53
CA LEU A 41 1.80 0.88 4.84
C LEU A 41 1.75 -0.26 3.82
N HIS A 42 1.12 -1.37 4.15
CA HIS A 42 0.94 -2.47 3.21
C HIS A 42 0.08 -2.06 2.00
N SER A 43 -0.99 -1.31 2.22
CA SER A 43 -1.82 -0.77 1.14
C SER A 43 -1.05 0.21 0.25
N LEU A 44 -0.20 1.06 0.82
CA LEU A 44 0.66 1.98 0.07
C LEU A 44 1.70 1.25 -0.76
N GLU A 45 2.36 0.24 -0.20
CA GLU A 45 3.32 -0.60 -0.92
C GLU A 45 2.66 -1.28 -2.13
N MET A 46 1.44 -1.78 -1.99
CA MET A 46 0.69 -2.36 -3.08
C MET A 46 0.39 -1.35 -4.19
N LYS A 47 -0.03 -0.15 -3.82
CA LYS A 47 -0.30 0.94 -4.78
C LYS A 47 0.96 1.38 -5.50
N GLU A 48 2.07 1.49 -4.79
CA GLU A 48 3.37 1.85 -5.36
C GLU A 48 3.82 0.84 -6.40
N ARG A 49 3.79 -0.44 -6.08
CA ARG A 49 4.13 -1.53 -7.01
C ARG A 49 3.20 -1.57 -8.23
N ALA A 50 1.90 -1.38 -8.03
CA ALA A 50 0.95 -1.33 -9.13
C ALA A 50 1.21 -0.14 -10.05
N THR A 51 1.57 1.01 -9.49
CA THR A 51 1.91 2.22 -10.26
C THR A 51 3.22 2.02 -11.03
N GLU A 52 4.23 1.43 -10.43
CA GLU A 52 5.51 1.12 -11.08
C GLU A 52 5.32 0.17 -12.26
N GLU A 53 4.57 -0.90 -12.08
CA GLU A 53 4.24 -1.84 -13.15
C GLU A 53 3.45 -1.17 -14.29
N LEU A 54 2.51 -0.30 -13.94
CA LEU A 54 1.74 0.45 -14.93
C LEU A 54 2.62 1.41 -15.74
N LEU A 55 3.53 2.13 -15.07
CA LEU A 55 4.45 3.05 -15.73
C LEU A 55 5.39 2.31 -16.67
N ASN A 56 6.00 1.21 -16.23
CA ASN A 56 6.86 0.36 -17.06
C ASN A 56 6.11 -0.17 -18.29
N TYR A 57 4.87 -0.57 -18.11
CA TYR A 57 4.04 -1.05 -19.20
C TYR A 57 3.65 0.04 -20.20
N MET A 58 3.34 1.24 -19.70
CA MET A 58 3.09 2.40 -20.55
C MET A 58 4.33 2.80 -21.35
N GLU A 59 5.49 2.78 -20.72
CA GLU A 59 6.76 3.11 -21.38
C GLU A 59 7.11 2.11 -22.47
N TYR A 60 6.92 0.82 -22.21
CA TYR A 60 7.07 -0.22 -23.20
C TYR A 60 6.18 0.03 -24.43
N TRP A 61 4.90 0.33 -24.23
CA TRP A 61 3.97 0.60 -25.34
C TRP A 61 4.25 1.91 -26.06
N LYS A 62 4.72 2.94 -25.36
CA LYS A 62 5.20 4.18 -26.01
C LYS A 62 6.36 3.88 -26.96
N GLY A 63 7.31 3.07 -26.54
CA GLY A 63 8.42 2.62 -27.39
C GLY A 63 7.93 1.82 -28.59
N ARG A 64 7.00 0.90 -28.40
CA ARG A 64 6.43 0.10 -29.50
C ARG A 64 5.65 0.95 -30.52
N VAL A 65 4.89 1.92 -30.04
CA VAL A 65 4.13 2.83 -30.92
C VAL A 65 5.08 3.74 -31.70
N ALA A 66 6.15 4.23 -31.06
CA ALA A 66 7.15 5.07 -31.70
C ALA A 66 7.93 4.32 -32.80
N ASP A 67 8.14 3.03 -32.62
CA ASP A 67 8.81 2.16 -33.59
C ASP A 67 7.97 1.89 -34.86
N GLY A 68 6.66 2.11 -34.77
CA GLY A 68 5.74 2.04 -35.91
C GLY A 68 5.42 0.61 -36.41
N ASN A 69 6.12 -0.41 -35.93
CA ASN A 69 5.99 -1.82 -36.33
C ASN A 69 5.04 -2.61 -35.43
N LEU A 70 3.80 -2.16 -35.34
CA LEU A 70 2.77 -2.88 -34.60
C LEU A 70 2.15 -4.01 -35.44
N SER A 71 2.14 -5.23 -34.89
CA SER A 71 1.45 -6.36 -35.51
C SER A 71 -0.08 -6.15 -35.49
N PRO A 72 -0.86 -6.80 -36.38
CA PRO A 72 -2.31 -6.69 -36.36
C PRO A 72 -2.95 -7.11 -35.03
N THR A 73 -2.35 -8.09 -34.36
CA THR A 73 -2.77 -8.55 -33.03
C THR A 73 -2.52 -7.52 -31.94
N GLU A 74 -1.39 -6.83 -31.96
CA GLU A 74 -1.08 -5.73 -31.05
C GLU A 74 -2.02 -4.55 -31.24
N ARG A 75 -2.42 -4.25 -32.49
CA ARG A 75 -3.38 -3.17 -32.80
C ARG A 75 -4.80 -3.45 -32.30
N ALA A 76 -5.18 -4.72 -32.22
CA ALA A 76 -6.48 -5.14 -31.74
C ALA A 76 -6.67 -4.89 -30.21
N GLY A 77 -5.57 -4.78 -29.47
CA GLY A 77 -5.60 -4.68 -28.04
C GLY A 77 -5.66 -6.05 -27.37
N ASP A 78 -5.60 -6.05 -26.05
CA ASP A 78 -5.67 -7.27 -25.25
C ASP A 78 -6.93 -7.22 -24.36
N PRO A 79 -8.05 -7.84 -24.80
CA PRO A 79 -9.29 -7.81 -24.02
C PRO A 79 -9.24 -8.69 -22.77
N ASP A 80 -8.40 -9.72 -22.77
CA ASP A 80 -8.29 -10.67 -21.64
C ASP A 80 -7.33 -10.19 -20.56
N GLY A 81 -6.36 -9.34 -20.93
CA GLY A 81 -5.34 -8.83 -20.02
C GLY A 81 -4.31 -9.88 -19.62
N GLU A 82 -3.15 -9.44 -19.17
CA GLU A 82 -2.08 -10.29 -18.67
C GLU A 82 -2.06 -10.29 -17.15
N GLU A 83 -2.02 -11.46 -16.54
CA GLU A 83 -1.88 -11.59 -15.09
C GLU A 83 -0.42 -11.37 -14.68
N ILE A 84 -0.22 -10.47 -13.73
CA ILE A 84 1.09 -10.19 -13.13
C ILE A 84 1.03 -10.34 -11.62
N TYR A 85 2.16 -10.66 -11.02
CA TYR A 85 2.30 -10.74 -9.57
C TYR A 85 2.88 -9.44 -9.03
N LEU A 86 2.14 -8.74 -8.17
CA LEU A 86 2.62 -7.54 -7.48
C LEU A 86 3.49 -7.88 -6.28
N ILE A 87 3.12 -8.93 -5.56
CA ILE A 87 3.87 -9.46 -4.42
C ILE A 87 3.89 -10.98 -4.51
N GLY A 88 5.05 -11.56 -4.27
CA GLY A 88 5.23 -13.00 -4.30
C GLY A 88 5.43 -13.56 -5.71
N GLY A 89 5.47 -14.87 -5.83
CA GLY A 89 5.63 -15.61 -7.07
C GLY A 89 4.59 -16.73 -7.21
N LEU A 90 4.69 -17.48 -8.28
CA LEU A 90 3.78 -18.57 -8.63
C LEU A 90 3.48 -19.58 -7.51
N ASN A 91 4.41 -19.74 -6.55
CA ASN A 91 4.33 -20.72 -5.47
C ASN A 91 4.16 -20.15 -4.07
N GLN A 92 3.94 -18.85 -3.92
CA GLN A 92 3.75 -18.24 -2.62
C GLN A 92 2.28 -18.12 -2.24
N LYS A 93 1.95 -18.58 -1.03
CA LYS A 93 0.59 -18.61 -0.49
C LYS A 93 -0.06 -17.22 -0.35
N ASN A 94 0.74 -16.16 -0.30
CA ASN A 94 0.31 -14.77 -0.15
C ASN A 94 0.64 -13.92 -1.38
N SER A 95 0.59 -14.51 -2.58
CA SER A 95 0.80 -13.77 -3.81
C SER A 95 -0.39 -12.88 -4.13
N VAL A 96 -0.13 -11.63 -4.46
CA VAL A 96 -1.14 -10.69 -4.94
C VAL A 96 -0.99 -10.54 -6.44
N LYS A 97 -2.05 -10.84 -7.16
CA LYS A 97 -2.12 -10.78 -8.62
C LYS A 97 -2.82 -9.50 -9.05
N ALA A 98 -2.39 -8.97 -10.19
CA ALA A 98 -3.08 -7.91 -10.91
C ALA A 98 -3.20 -8.27 -12.37
N LYS A 99 -4.19 -7.72 -13.05
CA LYS A 99 -4.32 -7.83 -14.51
C LYS A 99 -3.97 -6.49 -15.13
N ARG A 100 -3.18 -6.52 -16.18
CA ARG A 100 -2.87 -5.34 -16.96
C ARG A 100 -3.45 -5.46 -18.35
N TYR A 101 -4.07 -4.38 -18.82
CA TYR A 101 -4.70 -4.28 -20.12
C TYR A 101 -4.08 -3.13 -20.90
N TYR A 102 -4.07 -3.24 -22.22
CA TYR A 102 -3.76 -2.11 -23.07
C TYR A 102 -4.82 -1.95 -24.14
N LYS A 103 -5.07 -0.70 -24.54
CA LYS A 103 -5.93 -0.34 -25.64
C LYS A 103 -5.28 0.78 -26.45
N LEU A 104 -5.03 0.50 -27.70
CA LEU A 104 -4.53 1.52 -28.63
C LEU A 104 -5.72 2.26 -29.24
N ARG A 105 -5.71 3.57 -29.07
CA ARG A 105 -6.73 4.46 -29.67
C ARG A 105 -6.09 5.33 -30.73
N ARG A 106 -6.61 5.25 -31.96
CA ARG A 106 -6.23 6.17 -33.01
C ARG A 106 -6.85 7.53 -32.71
N LEU A 107 -6.03 8.56 -32.60
CA LEU A 107 -6.51 9.93 -32.49
C LEU A 107 -6.85 10.42 -33.89
N ASN A 108 -8.13 10.66 -34.15
CA ASN A 108 -8.59 11.30 -35.40
C ASN A 108 -8.11 12.73 -35.37
N GLY A 109 -7.17 13.07 -36.23
CA GLY A 109 -6.63 14.44 -36.35
C GLY A 109 -5.13 14.50 -36.63
N PHE A 110 -4.40 13.42 -36.48
CA PHE A 110 -3.04 13.29 -36.97
C PHE A 110 -3.06 12.47 -38.27
N ASN A 111 -3.50 13.12 -39.31
CA ASN A 111 -3.28 12.63 -40.67
C ASN A 111 -1.94 13.19 -41.12
N ASP A 112 -0.86 12.70 -40.68
CA ASP A 112 0.37 12.92 -41.40
C ASP A 112 1.48 12.11 -40.74
N PHE A 113 1.64 10.97 -41.35
CA PHE A 113 3.00 10.50 -41.71
C PHE A 113 2.85 9.26 -42.57
#